data_12e4c2ee1311b3f6879e3b760dd1fbc4
#
_entry.id   12e4c2ee1311b3f6879e3b760dd1fbc4
#
_cell.length_a   1.000
_cell.length_b   1.000
_cell.length_c   1.000
_cell.angle_alpha   90.00
_cell.angle_beta   90.00
_cell.angle_gamma   90.00
#
_symmetry.space_group_name_H-M   'P 1'
#
loop_
_entity.id
_entity.type
_entity.pdbx_description
1 polymer ?
#
loop_
_entity_poly.entity_id
_entity_poly.type
_entity_poly.pdbx_seq_one_letter_code
_entity_poly.pdbx_strand_id
1 'polypeptide(L)'
;MRHIVLQREPFFDSSISQANEPDTNISTGWGTGFLTTTLRKRATGTNFGHNGATTVSFRAGGDWAAVLAAAKASAANYTPYVTIQFGHNDQKPEKNISMAQLTANLAAFVNEVRLVPATPILVTSLSRRRFSNSTEKVTENLADVSAATKEAARQTDAYIVDLNAASTRYLNAIGADKAATYNLNPTDFTHLNSQGSEVFGNMVAGLIEEEVQEVGRYVQEDKQIAKAVRKGEYYFPGECEGEFCG
;
A
#
# COMPACT_ATOMS: atom_id res chain seq x y z
N MET A 1 -0.86 2.85 6.85
CA MET A 1 -0.22 3.92 6.06
C MET A 1 1.18 3.47 5.73
N ARG A 2 1.60 3.51 4.47
CA ARG A 2 2.83 2.81 4.06
C ARG A 2 3.53 3.55 2.96
N HIS A 3 4.82 3.73 3.14
CA HIS A 3 5.73 4.28 2.15
C HIS A 3 6.75 3.20 1.84
N ILE A 4 6.95 2.91 0.56
CA ILE A 4 7.91 1.93 0.09
C ILE A 4 8.91 2.68 -0.78
N VAL A 5 10.18 2.53 -0.50
CA VAL A 5 11.25 2.95 -1.40
C VAL A 5 11.64 1.72 -2.20
N LEU A 6 11.37 1.73 -3.50
CA LEU A 6 11.80 0.70 -4.44
C LEU A 6 13.14 1.12 -5.07
N GLN A 7 14.05 0.21 -5.23
CA GLN A 7 15.39 0.50 -5.73
C GLN A 7 15.82 -0.54 -6.80
N ARG A 8 16.80 -0.23 -7.62
CA ARG A 8 17.36 -1.09 -8.69
C ARG A 8 18.80 -1.48 -8.37
N GLU A 9 19.01 -2.65 -7.70
CA GLU A 9 20.25 -3.34 -7.31
C GLU A 9 21.19 -2.67 -6.30
N PRO A 10 21.75 -3.43 -5.38
CA PRO A 10 21.11 -4.29 -4.38
C PRO A 10 20.69 -3.47 -3.18
N PHE A 11 19.79 -3.98 -2.46
CA PHE A 11 19.03 -3.33 -1.43
C PHE A 11 19.56 -3.59 -0.04
N PHE A 12 19.42 -2.62 0.84
CA PHE A 12 19.43 -2.86 2.26
C PHE A 12 18.01 -2.74 2.82
N ASP A 13 17.51 -3.87 3.31
CA ASP A 13 16.47 -3.86 4.32
C ASP A 13 17.06 -3.20 5.56
N SER A 14 16.66 -1.98 5.86
CA SER A 14 16.89 -1.41 7.17
C SER A 14 15.58 -1.10 7.84
N SER A 15 15.20 -2.14 8.54
CA SER A 15 14.45 -2.15 9.79
C SER A 15 12.99 -1.72 9.70
N ILE A 16 12.26 -2.66 9.80
CA ILE A 16 11.57 -3.02 11.04
C ILE A 16 12.42 -2.57 12.22
N SER A 17 12.03 -1.49 12.87
CA SER A 17 12.49 -1.21 14.21
C SER A 17 12.29 -2.48 15.03
N GLN A 18 13.36 -2.99 15.60
CA GLN A 18 13.36 -4.15 16.44
C GLN A 18 12.31 -4.03 17.54
N ALA A 19 11.28 -4.84 17.45
CA ALA A 19 10.74 -5.45 18.64
C ALA A 19 11.43 -6.83 18.73
N ASN A 20 12.33 -6.97 19.68
CA ASN A 20 12.76 -8.26 20.21
C ASN A 20 11.53 -8.85 20.86
N GLU A 21 10.90 -9.79 20.24
CA GLU A 21 10.01 -10.86 20.68
C GLU A 21 9.14 -11.29 19.47
N PRO A 22 8.82 -12.55 19.31
CA PRO A 22 7.90 -12.99 18.27
C PRO A 22 6.48 -12.57 18.65
N ASP A 23 6.15 -11.31 18.43
CA ASP A 23 4.78 -10.82 18.56
C ASP A 23 3.98 -11.30 17.36
N THR A 24 3.15 -12.30 17.58
CA THR A 24 2.24 -12.89 16.59
C THR A 24 1.15 -11.92 16.13
N ASN A 25 1.24 -10.64 16.52
CA ASN A 25 0.24 -9.60 16.29
C ASN A 25 0.78 -8.40 15.50
N ILE A 26 1.74 -8.60 14.60
CA ILE A 26 2.24 -7.51 13.77
C ILE A 26 1.14 -7.08 12.80
N SER A 27 0.58 -5.89 13.04
CA SER A 27 -0.30 -5.21 12.10
C SER A 27 0.43 -5.00 10.77
N THR A 28 0.19 -5.88 9.81
CA THR A 28 0.74 -5.76 8.48
C THR A 28 -0.24 -5.02 7.57
N GLY A 29 0.19 -4.33 6.57
CA GLY A 29 -0.62 -3.88 5.49
C GLY A 29 -0.04 -4.43 4.18
N TRP A 30 -0.46 -3.93 3.04
CA TRP A 30 -0.05 -4.40 1.74
C TRP A 30 1.47 -4.29 1.49
N GLY A 31 2.14 -3.32 2.13
CA GLY A 31 3.56 -3.06 1.88
C GLY A 31 4.50 -4.22 2.22
N THR A 32 4.23 -4.94 3.31
CA THR A 32 5.03 -6.12 3.69
C THR A 32 4.87 -7.23 2.64
N GLY A 33 3.64 -7.57 2.25
CA GLY A 33 3.39 -8.56 1.21
C GLY A 33 3.98 -8.16 -0.12
N PHE A 34 3.86 -6.88 -0.52
CA PHE A 34 4.50 -6.36 -1.72
C PHE A 34 6.02 -6.61 -1.71
N LEU A 35 6.72 -6.22 -0.63
CA LEU A 35 8.17 -6.35 -0.54
C LEU A 35 8.64 -7.81 -0.54
N THR A 36 7.89 -8.71 0.10
CA THR A 36 8.32 -10.10 0.29
C THR A 36 7.98 -11.02 -0.87
N THR A 37 6.93 -10.70 -1.66
CA THR A 37 6.42 -11.64 -2.66
C THR A 37 6.53 -11.16 -4.10
N THR A 38 6.64 -9.85 -4.35
CA THR A 38 6.55 -9.31 -5.72
C THR A 38 7.85 -8.81 -6.30
N LEU A 39 8.88 -8.57 -5.49
CA LEU A 39 10.14 -8.04 -5.98
C LEU A 39 10.99 -9.10 -6.68
N ARG A 40 11.64 -8.71 -7.80
CA ARG A 40 12.43 -9.58 -8.67
C ARG A 40 13.79 -8.95 -8.99
N LYS A 41 14.72 -9.77 -9.49
CA LYS A 41 16.01 -9.32 -10.01
C LYS A 41 16.79 -8.44 -9.03
N ARG A 42 16.81 -8.84 -7.76
CA ARG A 42 17.44 -8.09 -6.68
C ARG A 42 16.79 -6.72 -6.40
N ALA A 43 15.56 -6.48 -6.87
CA ALA A 43 14.80 -5.33 -6.41
C ALA A 43 14.45 -5.52 -4.93
N THR A 44 14.47 -4.50 -4.12
CA THR A 44 14.06 -4.53 -2.71
C THR A 44 13.45 -3.21 -2.29
N GLY A 45 13.04 -3.07 -1.05
CA GLY A 45 12.51 -1.83 -0.53
C GLY A 45 12.36 -1.85 0.98
N THR A 46 12.09 -0.69 1.54
CA THR A 46 11.85 -0.50 2.96
C THR A 46 10.45 0.02 3.18
N ASN A 47 9.74 -0.56 4.14
CA ASN A 47 8.41 -0.11 4.54
C ASN A 47 8.54 0.87 5.71
N PHE A 48 8.29 2.15 5.46
CA PHE A 48 8.26 3.22 6.47
C PHE A 48 6.87 3.44 7.07
N GLY A 49 5.93 2.50 6.89
CA GLY A 49 4.58 2.65 7.40
C GLY A 49 4.54 2.74 8.92
N HIS A 50 3.85 3.77 9.43
CA HIS A 50 3.69 4.03 10.85
C HIS A 50 2.21 3.99 11.21
N ASN A 51 1.81 3.10 12.13
CA ASN A 51 0.42 2.95 12.53
C ASN A 51 -0.12 4.24 13.16
N GLY A 52 -1.33 4.63 12.77
CA GLY A 52 -1.98 5.83 13.32
C GLY A 52 -1.49 7.16 12.74
N ALA A 53 -0.43 7.17 11.94
CA ALA A 53 0.11 8.40 11.39
C ALA A 53 -0.85 9.07 10.40
N THR A 54 -0.84 10.40 10.40
CA THR A 54 -1.41 11.29 9.38
C THR A 54 -0.29 11.88 8.54
N THR A 55 -0.61 12.56 7.44
CA THR A 55 0.39 13.32 6.68
C THR A 55 1.14 14.33 7.56
N VAL A 56 0.44 14.95 8.51
CA VAL A 56 1.00 15.94 9.44
C VAL A 56 1.91 15.28 10.47
N SER A 57 1.42 14.24 11.18
CA SER A 57 2.21 13.61 12.24
C SER A 57 3.42 12.84 11.69
N PHE A 58 3.32 12.24 10.51
CA PHE A 58 4.41 11.53 9.84
C PHE A 58 5.57 12.48 9.49
N ARG A 59 5.23 13.69 9.03
CA ARG A 59 6.22 14.76 8.80
C ARG A 59 6.83 15.24 10.12
N ALA A 60 6.00 15.58 11.09
CA ALA A 60 6.44 16.15 12.36
C ALA A 60 7.27 15.17 13.20
N GLY A 61 6.99 13.86 13.11
CA GLY A 61 7.72 12.81 13.82
C GLY A 61 9.08 12.46 13.21
N GLY A 62 9.43 13.02 12.04
CA GLY A 62 10.70 12.73 11.36
C GLY A 62 10.66 11.54 10.40
N ASP A 63 9.59 10.76 10.38
CA ASP A 63 9.43 9.58 9.48
C ASP A 63 9.58 9.98 8.01
N TRP A 64 8.99 11.11 7.61
CA TRP A 64 9.12 11.62 6.24
C TRP A 64 10.55 12.00 5.88
N ALA A 65 11.29 12.62 6.80
CA ALA A 65 12.71 12.92 6.60
C ALA A 65 13.54 11.64 6.43
N ALA A 66 13.21 10.57 7.17
CA ALA A 66 13.86 9.26 7.02
C ALA A 66 13.60 8.66 5.63
N VAL A 67 12.37 8.76 5.09
CA VAL A 67 12.04 8.33 3.71
C VAL A 67 12.92 9.06 2.68
N LEU A 68 13.00 10.39 2.76
CA LEU A 68 13.80 11.19 1.83
C LEU A 68 15.29 10.87 1.94
N ALA A 69 15.79 10.70 3.16
CA ALA A 69 17.20 10.32 3.40
C ALA A 69 17.52 8.95 2.80
N ALA A 70 16.66 7.95 3.00
CA ALA A 70 16.81 6.62 2.42
C ALA A 70 16.77 6.65 0.89
N ALA A 71 15.81 7.37 0.30
CA ALA A 71 15.72 7.53 -1.15
C ALA A 71 16.98 8.19 -1.73
N LYS A 72 17.47 9.26 -1.10
CA LYS A 72 18.72 9.94 -1.50
C LYS A 72 19.94 9.05 -1.39
N ALA A 73 20.09 8.32 -0.28
CA ALA A 73 21.21 7.41 -0.08
C ALA A 73 21.22 6.27 -1.11
N SER A 74 20.03 5.78 -1.45
CA SER A 74 19.84 4.70 -2.41
C SER A 74 20.22 5.10 -3.84
N ALA A 75 20.04 6.35 -4.20
CA ALA A 75 20.25 6.83 -5.57
C ALA A 75 21.67 6.68 -6.10
N ALA A 76 22.66 6.50 -5.21
CA ALA A 76 24.03 6.23 -5.62
C ALA A 76 24.19 4.90 -6.41
N ASN A 77 23.32 3.91 -6.13
CA ASN A 77 23.40 2.58 -6.70
C ASN A 77 22.11 2.11 -7.37
N TYR A 78 21.03 2.91 -7.29
CA TYR A 78 19.67 2.49 -7.63
C TYR A 78 18.86 3.60 -8.30
N THR A 79 17.71 3.21 -8.86
CA THR A 79 16.66 4.13 -9.28
C THR A 79 15.53 4.04 -8.23
N PRO A 80 15.49 4.94 -7.24
CA PRO A 80 14.50 4.85 -6.17
C PRO A 80 13.11 5.25 -6.65
N TYR A 81 12.10 4.51 -6.17
CA TYR A 81 10.68 4.86 -6.28
C TYR A 81 10.11 4.96 -4.87
N VAL A 82 9.28 5.95 -4.62
CA VAL A 82 8.64 6.18 -3.32
C VAL A 82 7.13 6.09 -3.48
N THR A 83 6.53 5.01 -2.99
CA THR A 83 5.06 4.91 -2.93
C THR A 83 4.55 5.69 -1.73
N ILE A 84 3.49 6.48 -1.94
CA ILE A 84 2.93 7.39 -0.92
C ILE A 84 1.45 7.09 -0.74
N GLN A 85 1.05 6.56 0.44
CA GLN A 85 -0.34 6.31 0.78
C GLN A 85 -0.68 6.91 2.15
N PHE A 86 -1.65 7.82 2.20
CA PHE A 86 -2.20 8.41 3.42
C PHE A 86 -3.73 8.53 3.34
N GLY A 87 -4.35 8.96 4.44
CA GLY A 87 -5.75 9.36 4.47
C GLY A 87 -6.63 8.60 5.46
N HIS A 88 -6.33 7.32 5.77
CA HIS A 88 -7.12 6.56 6.75
C HIS A 88 -7.26 7.27 8.10
N ASN A 89 -6.20 7.95 8.54
CA ASN A 89 -6.17 8.68 9.79
C ASN A 89 -6.40 10.18 9.58
N ASP A 90 -5.98 10.74 8.45
CA ASP A 90 -6.16 12.16 8.13
C ASP A 90 -7.65 12.56 8.14
N GLN A 91 -8.53 11.70 7.62
CA GLN A 91 -9.98 11.95 7.59
C GLN A 91 -10.68 11.92 8.96
N LYS A 92 -10.01 11.48 10.02
CA LYS A 92 -10.62 11.44 11.34
C LYS A 92 -10.86 12.85 11.86
N PRO A 93 -12.09 13.19 12.32
CA PRO A 93 -12.42 14.57 12.71
C PRO A 93 -11.49 15.15 13.77
N GLU A 94 -11.02 14.34 14.71
CA GLU A 94 -10.11 14.76 15.77
C GLU A 94 -8.70 15.12 15.27
N LYS A 95 -8.36 14.79 14.03
CA LYS A 95 -7.08 15.17 13.41
C LYS A 95 -7.12 16.55 12.77
N ASN A 96 -8.32 17.10 12.57
CA ASN A 96 -8.55 18.43 12.03
C ASN A 96 -7.76 18.69 10.71
N ILE A 97 -7.72 17.70 9.83
CA ILE A 97 -7.10 17.79 8.50
C ILE A 97 -8.20 17.74 7.46
N SER A 98 -8.42 18.85 6.76
CA SER A 98 -9.38 18.90 5.65
C SER A 98 -8.87 18.11 4.43
N MET A 99 -9.78 17.72 3.53
CA MET A 99 -9.38 17.05 2.27
C MET A 99 -8.49 17.95 1.40
N ALA A 100 -8.73 19.26 1.40
CA ALA A 100 -7.84 20.22 0.74
C ALA A 100 -6.44 20.24 1.36
N GLN A 101 -6.34 20.16 2.68
CA GLN A 101 -5.05 20.05 3.38
C GLN A 101 -4.36 18.71 3.08
N LEU A 102 -5.11 17.61 3.03
CA LEU A 102 -4.59 16.30 2.63
C LEU A 102 -4.00 16.35 1.22
N THR A 103 -4.75 16.93 0.26
CA THR A 103 -4.27 17.14 -1.12
C THR A 103 -2.96 17.94 -1.16
N ALA A 104 -2.92 19.06 -0.45
CA ALA A 104 -1.72 19.92 -0.40
C ALA A 104 -0.52 19.19 0.24
N ASN A 105 -0.74 18.42 1.31
CA ASN A 105 0.31 17.64 1.97
C ASN A 105 0.87 16.55 1.05
N LEU A 106 0.01 15.83 0.32
CA LEU A 106 0.41 14.82 -0.65
C LEU A 106 1.17 15.42 -1.83
N ALA A 107 0.71 16.57 -2.36
CA ALA A 107 1.41 17.29 -3.41
C ALA A 107 2.80 17.77 -2.94
N ALA A 108 2.92 18.24 -1.69
CA ALA A 108 4.20 18.60 -1.11
C ALA A 108 5.15 17.39 -1.02
N PHE A 109 4.65 16.22 -0.57
CA PHE A 109 5.44 14.98 -0.52
C PHE A 109 5.94 14.58 -1.91
N VAL A 110 5.10 14.63 -2.93
CA VAL A 110 5.49 14.36 -4.32
C VAL A 110 6.64 15.28 -4.75
N ASN A 111 6.49 16.59 -4.52
CA ASN A 111 7.50 17.56 -4.91
C ASN A 111 8.83 17.36 -4.16
N GLU A 112 8.78 17.03 -2.89
CA GLU A 112 9.96 16.76 -2.07
C GLU A 112 10.68 15.47 -2.49
N VAL A 113 9.96 14.42 -2.88
CA VAL A 113 10.58 13.21 -3.46
C VAL A 113 11.32 13.55 -4.76
N ARG A 114 10.81 14.47 -5.58
CA ARG A 114 11.47 14.92 -6.81
C ARG A 114 12.71 15.78 -6.58
N LEU A 115 12.86 16.37 -5.38
CA LEU A 115 14.08 17.10 -5.00
C LEU A 115 15.24 16.15 -4.63
N VAL A 116 14.96 14.91 -4.36
CA VAL A 116 15.93 13.82 -4.29
C VAL A 116 15.81 13.00 -5.58
N PRO A 117 16.85 12.27 -6.02
CA PRO A 117 16.79 11.51 -7.28
C PRO A 117 15.90 10.25 -7.13
N ALA A 118 14.59 10.45 -6.94
CA ALA A 118 13.59 9.43 -6.75
C ALA A 118 12.28 9.76 -7.48
N THR A 119 11.52 8.74 -7.84
CA THR A 119 10.23 8.87 -8.52
C THR A 119 9.08 8.63 -7.52
N PRO A 120 8.18 9.59 -7.31
CA PRO A 120 7.01 9.41 -6.46
C PRO A 120 5.90 8.65 -7.17
N ILE A 121 5.21 7.76 -6.45
CA ILE A 121 4.00 7.06 -6.89
C ILE A 121 2.94 7.24 -5.80
N LEU A 122 1.89 7.97 -6.09
CA LEU A 122 0.74 8.08 -5.19
C LEU A 122 -0.09 6.80 -5.24
N VAL A 123 -0.57 6.37 -4.08
CA VAL A 123 -1.43 5.18 -3.95
C VAL A 123 -2.69 5.58 -3.20
N THR A 124 -3.87 5.40 -3.81
CA THR A 124 -5.13 5.63 -3.09
C THR A 124 -5.29 4.62 -1.96
N SER A 125 -6.03 4.99 -0.91
CA SER A 125 -6.14 4.17 0.29
C SER A 125 -6.79 2.81 0.03
N LEU A 126 -6.18 1.73 0.53
CA LEU A 126 -6.79 0.40 0.52
C LEU A 126 -8.18 0.45 1.16
N SER A 127 -9.18 -0.10 0.47
CA SER A 127 -10.56 -0.15 0.98
C SER A 127 -10.65 -0.92 2.29
N ARG A 128 -11.46 -0.41 3.24
CA ARG A 128 -11.78 -1.15 4.45
C ARG A 128 -12.71 -2.30 4.12
N ARG A 129 -12.55 -3.42 4.81
CA ARG A 129 -13.37 -4.62 4.61
C ARG A 129 -14.67 -4.57 5.44
N ARG A 130 -15.27 -3.36 5.51
CA ARG A 130 -16.55 -3.13 6.15
C ARG A 130 -17.65 -3.10 5.10
N PHE A 131 -18.64 -3.96 5.25
CA PHE A 131 -19.78 -4.07 4.35
C PHE A 131 -21.02 -3.42 4.94
N SER A 132 -21.86 -2.88 4.08
CA SER A 132 -23.19 -2.38 4.45
C SER A 132 -24.19 -3.53 4.47
N ASN A 133 -24.94 -3.64 5.56
CA ASN A 133 -25.99 -4.65 5.69
C ASN A 133 -27.14 -4.46 4.68
N SER A 134 -27.35 -3.25 4.18
CA SER A 134 -28.46 -2.95 3.25
C SER A 134 -28.11 -3.21 1.79
N THR A 135 -26.82 -3.07 1.41
CA THR A 135 -26.39 -3.19 0.01
C THR A 135 -25.49 -4.40 -0.23
N GLU A 136 -25.06 -5.08 0.83
CA GLU A 136 -24.07 -6.15 0.78
C GLU A 136 -22.78 -5.77 0.03
N LYS A 137 -22.48 -4.48 -0.01
CA LYS A 137 -21.29 -3.90 -0.64
C LYS A 137 -20.39 -3.24 0.39
N VAL A 138 -19.13 -3.11 0.04
CA VAL A 138 -18.16 -2.35 0.82
C VAL A 138 -18.67 -0.93 1.06
N THR A 139 -18.59 -0.48 2.31
CA THR A 139 -18.87 0.92 2.67
C THR A 139 -17.71 1.79 2.22
N GLU A 140 -17.93 2.62 1.21
CA GLU A 140 -16.91 3.49 0.60
C GLU A 140 -16.59 4.72 1.45
N ASN A 141 -16.14 4.50 2.68
CA ASN A 141 -15.81 5.57 3.63
C ASN A 141 -14.42 6.22 3.40
N LEU A 142 -13.77 5.91 2.28
CA LEU A 142 -12.49 6.48 1.84
C LEU A 142 -12.59 7.17 0.48
N ALA A 143 -13.80 7.42 -0.02
CA ALA A 143 -14.04 8.06 -1.31
C ALA A 143 -13.41 9.46 -1.38
N ASP A 144 -13.65 10.30 -0.37
CA ASP A 144 -13.10 11.67 -0.32
C ASP A 144 -11.58 11.67 -0.21
N VAL A 145 -11.02 10.73 0.56
CA VAL A 145 -9.57 10.52 0.67
C VAL A 145 -8.96 10.13 -0.68
N SER A 146 -9.62 9.21 -1.39
CA SER A 146 -9.17 8.77 -2.71
C SER A 146 -9.27 9.91 -3.74
N ALA A 147 -10.31 10.73 -3.67
CA ALA A 147 -10.45 11.91 -4.51
C ALA A 147 -9.33 12.94 -4.22
N ALA A 148 -9.02 13.18 -2.95
CA ALA A 148 -7.92 14.07 -2.55
C ALA A 148 -6.55 13.57 -3.05
N THR A 149 -6.31 12.25 -3.02
CA THR A 149 -5.08 11.65 -3.53
C THR A 149 -4.98 11.78 -5.04
N LYS A 150 -6.06 11.53 -5.77
CA LYS A 150 -6.12 11.71 -7.23
C LYS A 150 -5.92 13.17 -7.64
N GLU A 151 -6.49 14.09 -6.88
CA GLU A 151 -6.30 15.52 -7.12
C GLU A 151 -4.84 15.94 -6.89
N ALA A 152 -4.17 15.43 -5.86
CA ALA A 152 -2.74 15.66 -5.64
C ALA A 152 -1.90 15.15 -6.82
N ALA A 153 -2.21 13.95 -7.35
CA ALA A 153 -1.56 13.40 -8.53
C ALA A 153 -1.74 14.31 -9.74
N ARG A 154 -2.98 14.76 -10.01
CA ARG A 154 -3.31 15.65 -11.11
C ARG A 154 -2.57 17.00 -11.02
N GLN A 155 -2.48 17.58 -9.81
CA GLN A 155 -1.77 18.86 -9.59
C GLN A 155 -0.26 18.76 -9.80
N THR A 156 0.29 17.57 -9.56
CA THR A 156 1.74 17.35 -9.60
C THR A 156 2.20 16.53 -10.78
N ASP A 157 1.30 16.06 -11.64
CA ASP A 157 1.61 15.11 -12.72
C ASP A 157 2.44 13.92 -12.21
N ALA A 158 2.02 13.35 -11.09
CA ALA A 158 2.65 12.18 -10.48
C ALA A 158 1.96 10.90 -10.90
N TYR A 159 2.73 9.80 -10.99
CA TYR A 159 2.14 8.47 -11.11
C TYR A 159 1.15 8.21 -9.97
N ILE A 160 0.04 7.56 -10.31
CA ILE A 160 -0.98 7.19 -9.33
C ILE A 160 -1.55 5.81 -9.62
N VAL A 161 -1.61 4.97 -8.59
CA VAL A 161 -2.31 3.69 -8.66
C VAL A 161 -3.58 3.72 -7.81
N ASP A 162 -4.71 3.34 -8.41
CA ASP A 162 -6.02 3.39 -7.76
C ASP A 162 -6.32 2.09 -6.99
N LEU A 163 -5.57 1.87 -5.91
CA LEU A 163 -5.77 0.72 -5.04
C LEU A 163 -7.17 0.71 -4.40
N ASN A 164 -7.75 1.89 -4.13
CA ASN A 164 -9.09 1.97 -3.56
C ASN A 164 -10.13 1.35 -4.49
N ALA A 165 -10.16 1.77 -5.75
CA ALA A 165 -11.10 1.22 -6.72
C ALA A 165 -10.85 -0.26 -6.99
N ALA A 166 -9.59 -0.69 -7.14
CA ALA A 166 -9.24 -2.08 -7.37
C ALA A 166 -9.64 -2.98 -6.20
N SER A 167 -9.30 -2.59 -4.97
CA SER A 167 -9.65 -3.36 -3.78
C SER A 167 -11.16 -3.38 -3.50
N THR A 168 -11.86 -2.26 -3.67
CA THR A 168 -13.33 -2.21 -3.53
C THR A 168 -14.01 -3.17 -4.51
N ARG A 169 -13.58 -3.18 -5.77
CA ARG A 169 -14.12 -4.10 -6.78
C ARG A 169 -13.89 -5.57 -6.40
N TYR A 170 -12.67 -5.91 -6.00
CA TYR A 170 -12.33 -7.27 -5.58
C TYR A 170 -13.09 -7.71 -4.34
N LEU A 171 -13.13 -6.89 -3.30
CA LEU A 171 -13.85 -7.18 -2.06
C LEU A 171 -15.36 -7.38 -2.32
N ASN A 172 -15.96 -6.54 -3.16
CA ASN A 172 -17.36 -6.67 -3.56
C ASN A 172 -17.66 -7.95 -4.36
N ALA A 173 -16.67 -8.47 -5.09
CA ALA A 173 -16.82 -9.71 -5.85
C ALA A 173 -16.76 -10.95 -4.94
N ILE A 174 -15.85 -10.96 -3.96
CA ILE A 174 -15.68 -12.12 -3.07
C ILE A 174 -16.68 -12.14 -1.89
N GLY A 175 -17.31 -11.01 -1.55
CA GLY A 175 -18.29 -10.87 -0.47
C GLY A 175 -17.70 -10.72 0.92
N ALA A 176 -18.56 -10.39 1.89
CA ALA A 176 -18.16 -9.98 3.23
C ALA A 176 -17.38 -11.06 4.01
N ASP A 177 -17.86 -12.30 4.01
CA ASP A 177 -17.26 -13.38 4.78
C ASP A 177 -15.83 -13.69 4.31
N LYS A 178 -15.63 -13.77 2.99
CA LYS A 178 -14.30 -13.99 2.41
C LYS A 178 -13.39 -12.77 2.58
N ALA A 179 -13.93 -11.57 2.46
CA ALA A 179 -13.17 -10.35 2.73
C ALA A 179 -12.69 -10.26 4.18
N ALA A 180 -13.47 -10.74 5.14
CA ALA A 180 -13.12 -10.75 6.57
C ALA A 180 -11.91 -11.64 6.89
N THR A 181 -11.62 -12.66 6.09
CA THR A 181 -10.46 -13.54 6.29
C THR A 181 -9.13 -12.81 6.14
N TYR A 182 -9.10 -11.66 5.49
CA TYR A 182 -7.91 -10.80 5.34
C TYR A 182 -7.73 -9.81 6.50
N ASN A 183 -8.66 -9.76 7.44
CA ASN A 183 -8.57 -8.88 8.60
C ASN A 183 -7.45 -9.31 9.55
N LEU A 184 -6.78 -8.36 10.20
CA LEU A 184 -5.82 -8.66 11.25
C LEU A 184 -6.45 -9.45 12.39
N ASN A 185 -7.67 -9.08 12.76
CA ASN A 185 -8.53 -9.80 13.71
C ASN A 185 -10.01 -9.59 13.32
N PRO A 186 -10.95 -10.35 13.90
CA PRO A 186 -12.36 -10.31 13.47
C PRO A 186 -13.04 -8.94 13.50
N THR A 187 -12.55 -8.00 14.29
CA THR A 187 -13.12 -6.65 14.46
C THR A 187 -12.33 -5.55 13.78
N ASP A 188 -11.16 -5.87 13.22
CA ASP A 188 -10.29 -4.90 12.55
C ASP A 188 -10.46 -4.93 11.02
N PHE A 189 -11.35 -4.12 10.52
CA PHE A 189 -11.63 -4.01 9.08
C PHE A 189 -10.59 -3.18 8.31
N THR A 190 -9.54 -2.69 8.95
CA THR A 190 -8.55 -1.78 8.36
C THR A 190 -7.18 -2.43 8.17
N HIS A 191 -6.64 -3.06 9.22
CA HIS A 191 -5.34 -3.71 9.15
C HIS A 191 -5.45 -5.13 8.60
N LEU A 192 -4.37 -5.60 7.98
CA LEU A 192 -4.30 -6.90 7.31
C LEU A 192 -3.56 -7.92 8.15
N ASN A 193 -3.95 -9.19 8.06
CA ASN A 193 -3.11 -10.30 8.41
C ASN A 193 -2.05 -10.56 7.30
N SER A 194 -1.22 -11.58 7.46
CA SER A 194 -0.16 -11.90 6.50
C SER A 194 -0.70 -12.23 5.11
N GLN A 195 -1.77 -13.00 5.03
CA GLN A 195 -2.40 -13.40 3.76
C GLN A 195 -3.04 -12.21 3.04
N GLY A 196 -3.75 -11.36 3.78
CA GLY A 196 -4.27 -10.12 3.23
C GLY A 196 -3.15 -9.18 2.77
N SER A 197 -2.04 -9.12 3.52
CA SER A 197 -0.87 -8.34 3.11
C SER A 197 -0.31 -8.82 1.78
N GLU A 198 -0.22 -10.13 1.58
CA GLU A 198 0.26 -10.74 0.34
C GLU A 198 -0.69 -10.46 -0.84
N VAL A 199 -2.00 -10.71 -0.68
CA VAL A 199 -2.98 -10.48 -1.75
C VAL A 199 -3.02 -9.02 -2.19
N PHE A 200 -3.13 -8.08 -1.25
CA PHE A 200 -3.18 -6.66 -1.58
C PHE A 200 -1.82 -6.07 -1.96
N GLY A 201 -0.72 -6.66 -1.51
CA GLY A 201 0.63 -6.36 -1.98
C GLY A 201 0.81 -6.71 -3.47
N ASN A 202 0.32 -7.88 -3.87
CA ASN A 202 0.30 -8.31 -5.26
C ASN A 202 -0.64 -7.45 -6.13
N MET A 203 -1.79 -7.05 -5.60
CA MET A 203 -2.67 -6.09 -6.30
C MET A 203 -1.95 -4.76 -6.57
N VAL A 204 -1.20 -4.22 -5.60
CA VAL A 204 -0.39 -3.02 -5.81
C VAL A 204 0.69 -3.26 -6.85
N ALA A 205 1.33 -4.43 -6.85
CA ALA A 205 2.33 -4.78 -7.86
C ALA A 205 1.75 -4.72 -9.28
N GLY A 206 0.61 -5.36 -9.52
CA GLY A 206 -0.05 -5.32 -10.82
C GLY A 206 -0.41 -3.90 -11.26
N LEU A 207 -0.93 -3.07 -10.34
CA LEU A 207 -1.25 -1.67 -10.62
C LEU A 207 0.01 -0.84 -10.94
N ILE A 208 1.12 -1.10 -10.27
CA ILE A 208 2.40 -0.43 -10.56
C ILE A 208 2.96 -0.89 -11.90
N GLU A 209 2.87 -2.18 -12.23
CA GLU A 209 3.31 -2.69 -13.53
C GLU A 209 2.55 -2.04 -14.69
N GLU A 210 1.25 -1.78 -14.52
CA GLU A 210 0.40 -1.12 -15.52
C GLU A 210 0.72 0.37 -15.67
N GLU A 211 0.97 1.07 -14.56
CA GLU A 211 1.14 2.53 -14.53
C GLU A 211 2.60 2.96 -14.80
N VAL A 212 3.58 2.19 -14.34
CA VAL A 212 5.00 2.55 -14.37
C VAL A 212 5.79 1.45 -15.08
N GLN A 213 5.79 1.49 -16.41
CA GLN A 213 6.36 0.42 -17.25
C GLN A 213 7.83 0.11 -16.97
N GLU A 214 8.63 1.12 -16.58
CA GLU A 214 10.05 0.95 -16.27
C GLU A 214 10.30 0.04 -15.07
N VAL A 215 9.33 -0.07 -14.15
CA VAL A 215 9.39 -0.91 -12.94
C VAL A 215 9.03 -2.35 -13.21
N GLY A 216 8.25 -2.65 -14.26
CA GLY A 216 7.67 -3.97 -14.52
C GLY A 216 8.65 -5.13 -14.67
N ARG A 217 9.94 -4.87 -14.92
CA ARG A 217 10.98 -5.92 -14.90
C ARG A 217 11.46 -6.27 -13.47
N TYR A 218 11.18 -5.45 -12.49
CA TYR A 218 11.64 -5.55 -11.10
C TYR A 218 10.52 -5.83 -10.11
N VAL A 219 9.30 -5.55 -10.51
CA VAL A 219 8.08 -5.84 -9.76
C VAL A 219 7.26 -6.82 -10.60
N GLN A 220 6.77 -7.88 -9.99
CA GLN A 220 5.95 -8.86 -10.68
C GLN A 220 4.93 -9.45 -9.71
N GLU A 221 3.66 -9.31 -10.05
CA GLU A 221 2.57 -9.95 -9.29
C GLU A 221 2.65 -11.49 -9.39
N ASP A 222 2.19 -12.18 -8.38
CA ASP A 222 1.98 -13.63 -8.44
C ASP A 222 0.85 -13.95 -9.42
N LYS A 223 1.07 -14.91 -10.29
CA LYS A 223 0.12 -15.24 -11.36
C LYS A 223 -1.21 -15.81 -10.86
N GLN A 224 -1.21 -16.51 -9.74
CA GLN A 224 -2.43 -17.11 -9.18
C GLN A 224 -3.26 -16.01 -8.49
N ILE A 225 -2.61 -15.16 -7.70
CA ILE A 225 -3.25 -14.00 -7.07
C ILE A 225 -3.80 -13.06 -8.13
N ALA A 226 -2.99 -12.72 -9.13
CA ALA A 226 -3.39 -11.88 -10.25
C ALA A 226 -4.63 -12.39 -10.98
N LYS A 227 -4.64 -13.70 -11.30
CA LYS A 227 -5.77 -14.36 -11.95
C LYS A 227 -7.03 -14.28 -11.10
N ALA A 228 -6.93 -14.61 -9.82
CA ALA A 228 -8.05 -14.57 -8.88
C ALA A 228 -8.61 -13.15 -8.72
N VAL A 229 -7.74 -12.17 -8.50
CA VAL A 229 -8.13 -10.75 -8.35
C VAL A 229 -8.85 -10.23 -9.61
N ARG A 230 -8.30 -10.50 -10.82
CA ARG A 230 -8.92 -10.05 -12.09
C ARG A 230 -10.28 -10.69 -12.34
N LYS A 231 -10.47 -11.93 -11.89
CA LYS A 231 -11.75 -12.65 -12.05
C LYS A 231 -12.74 -12.37 -10.92
N GLY A 232 -12.31 -11.71 -9.84
CA GLY A 232 -13.12 -11.56 -8.63
C GLY A 232 -13.34 -12.87 -7.89
N GLU A 233 -12.40 -13.81 -8.01
CA GLU A 233 -12.38 -15.09 -7.32
C GLU A 233 -11.61 -14.95 -6.00
N TYR A 234 -12.11 -15.59 -4.94
CA TYR A 234 -11.42 -15.60 -3.65
C TYR A 234 -10.11 -16.37 -3.74
N TYR A 235 -9.06 -15.83 -3.16
CA TYR A 235 -7.75 -16.48 -3.03
C TYR A 235 -7.18 -16.24 -1.63
N PHE A 236 -6.76 -17.31 -0.96
CA PHE A 236 -6.13 -17.21 0.35
C PHE A 236 -4.77 -17.91 0.30
N PRO A 237 -3.65 -17.17 0.42
CA PRO A 237 -2.32 -17.74 0.37
C PRO A 237 -2.10 -18.84 1.42
N GLY A 238 -1.55 -19.98 1.01
CA GLY A 238 -1.30 -21.11 1.89
C GLY A 238 -2.48 -22.08 2.07
N GLU A 239 -3.67 -21.79 1.57
CA GLU A 239 -4.73 -22.77 1.42
C GLU A 239 -4.57 -23.50 0.09
N CYS A 240 -4.36 -24.80 0.15
CA CYS A 240 -4.40 -25.64 -1.03
C CYS A 240 -5.85 -25.87 -1.44
N GLU A 241 -6.28 -25.37 -2.60
CA GLU A 241 -7.52 -25.80 -3.22
C GLU A 241 -7.31 -27.21 -3.82
N GLY A 242 -7.76 -28.25 -3.10
CA GLY A 242 -8.01 -29.61 -3.63
C GLY A 242 -6.81 -30.42 -4.14
N GLU A 243 -6.85 -31.70 -3.94
CA GLU A 243 -6.13 -32.89 -4.47
C GLU A 243 -4.67 -32.84 -5.01
N PHE A 244 -3.99 -31.70 -5.10
CA PHE A 244 -2.62 -31.57 -5.63
C PHE A 244 -1.67 -30.79 -4.71
N CYS A 245 -1.69 -31.07 -3.41
CA CYS A 245 -0.65 -30.67 -2.48
C CYS A 245 0.17 -31.93 -2.13
N GLY A 246 1.13 -32.24 -2.97
CA GLY A 246 2.10 -33.29 -2.80
C GLY A 246 3.50 -32.79 -3.08
#